data_9d265071b8dabb15e345b40a71231f2c
#
_entry.id   9d265071b8dabb15e345b40a71231f2c
#
_cell.length_a   1.000
_cell.length_b   1.000
_cell.length_c   1.000
_cell.angle_alpha   90.00
_cell.angle_beta   90.00
_cell.angle_gamma   90.00
#
_symmetry.space_group_name_H-M   'P 1'
#
loop_
_entity.id
_entity.type
_entity.pdbx_description
1 polymer ?
#
loop_
_entity_poly.entity_id
_entity_poly.type
_entity_poly.pdbx_seq_one_letter_code
_entity_poly.pdbx_strand_id
1 'polypeptide(L)'
;MMPEVHSPEAPPSPARRFPLRFGLAAALAAGVLLAGCGGGATPTTFDLSAPSNFGRVGGSRAVMVVAQPTAVQALDSDRVIVKDSTGALSFIGSAQWADRIPALVQARLIQTFENASRIGSVSGPGQRINPDVQLNTDIRSFNIDAASGTAVVEITAKIVGDQTGRIQRARLFSARVPAGAVDGPGATQALDRALSQVLVEIVRWAR
;
A
#
# COMPACT_ATOMS: atom_id res chain seq x y z
N MET A 1 59.36 -78.91 -9.52
CA MET A 1 59.68 -78.67 -8.08
C MET A 1 59.87 -77.15 -7.97
N MET A 2 58.81 -76.42 -7.68
CA MET A 2 58.82 -74.97 -7.56
C MET A 2 58.59 -74.58 -6.09
N PRO A 3 59.36 -73.66 -5.54
CA PRO A 3 59.18 -73.25 -4.13
C PRO A 3 58.04 -72.25 -4.00
N GLU A 4 57.31 -72.48 -2.97
CA GLU A 4 56.19 -71.69 -2.44
C GLU A 4 56.69 -70.35 -1.88
N VAL A 5 56.14 -69.23 -2.42
CA VAL A 5 56.48 -67.90 -1.91
C VAL A 5 55.52 -67.56 -0.77
N HIS A 6 56.04 -67.45 0.42
CA HIS A 6 55.32 -67.04 1.61
C HIS A 6 55.23 -65.52 1.65
N SER A 7 54.03 -64.98 1.54
CA SER A 7 53.78 -63.55 1.71
C SER A 7 53.60 -63.19 3.20
N PRO A 8 54.23 -62.15 3.72
CA PRO A 8 54.07 -61.74 5.10
C PRO A 8 52.75 -61.03 5.33
N GLU A 9 52.08 -61.46 6.38
CA GLU A 9 50.83 -60.89 6.92
C GLU A 9 51.06 -59.46 7.48
N ALA A 10 50.26 -58.48 7.07
CA ALA A 10 50.32 -57.10 7.52
C ALA A 10 49.68 -56.95 8.94
N PRO A 11 50.24 -56.12 9.83
CA PRO A 11 49.69 -55.93 11.16
C PRO A 11 48.39 -55.13 11.16
N PRO A 12 47.43 -55.35 12.10
CA PRO A 12 46.16 -54.67 12.18
C PRO A 12 46.33 -53.19 12.58
N SER A 13 45.70 -52.31 11.88
CA SER A 13 45.66 -50.91 12.18
C SER A 13 44.90 -50.56 13.47
N PRO A 14 45.40 -49.64 14.32
CA PRO A 14 44.72 -49.26 15.56
C PRO A 14 43.45 -48.50 15.26
N ALA A 15 42.30 -48.98 15.72
CA ALA A 15 41.01 -48.29 15.66
C ALA A 15 41.06 -46.98 16.46
N ARG A 16 41.08 -45.86 15.76
CA ARG A 16 40.92 -44.53 16.36
C ARG A 16 39.52 -44.40 16.94
N ARG A 17 39.39 -44.52 18.25
CA ARG A 17 38.18 -44.16 19.00
C ARG A 17 38.06 -42.64 19.03
N PHE A 18 37.27 -42.05 18.17
CA PHE A 18 36.88 -40.65 18.28
C PHE A 18 35.96 -40.49 19.51
N PRO A 19 36.23 -39.56 20.43
CA PRO A 19 35.39 -39.38 21.60
C PRO A 19 34.06 -38.75 21.17
N LEU A 20 32.95 -39.47 21.41
CA LEU A 20 31.57 -39.15 21.10
C LEU A 20 31.06 -37.79 21.69
N ARG A 21 31.90 -37.18 22.55
CA ARG A 21 31.61 -35.93 23.26
C ARG A 21 31.76 -34.67 22.41
N PHE A 22 32.51 -34.69 21.31
CA PHE A 22 32.68 -33.53 20.42
C PHE A 22 31.52 -33.35 19.43
N GLY A 23 30.82 -34.42 19.11
CA GLY A 23 29.67 -34.34 18.16
C GLY A 23 28.45 -33.67 18.74
N LEU A 24 28.21 -33.80 20.05
CA LEU A 24 27.03 -33.23 20.70
C LEU A 24 27.14 -31.70 20.86
N ALA A 25 28.31 -31.15 21.10
CA ALA A 25 28.56 -29.74 21.24
C ALA A 25 28.46 -28.99 19.89
N ALA A 26 28.90 -29.61 18.80
CA ALA A 26 28.81 -29.04 17.46
C ALA A 26 27.33 -28.99 16.95
N ALA A 27 26.52 -29.99 17.29
CA ALA A 27 25.08 -30.02 16.93
C ALA A 27 24.25 -28.97 17.70
N LEU A 28 24.58 -28.68 18.97
CA LEU A 28 23.92 -27.62 19.73
C LEU A 28 24.30 -26.23 19.21
N ALA A 29 25.53 -25.98 18.79
CA ALA A 29 25.97 -24.71 18.25
C ALA A 29 25.32 -24.38 16.88
N ALA A 30 25.08 -25.39 16.03
CA ALA A 30 24.39 -25.24 14.75
C ALA A 30 22.89 -24.92 14.92
N GLY A 31 22.24 -25.42 15.98
CA GLY A 31 20.83 -25.17 16.28
C GLY A 31 20.55 -23.73 16.71
N VAL A 32 21.49 -23.05 17.37
CA VAL A 32 21.33 -21.66 17.83
C VAL A 32 21.47 -20.65 16.70
N LEU A 33 22.21 -20.98 15.64
CA LEU A 33 22.39 -20.09 14.48
C LEU A 33 21.16 -20.04 13.54
N LEU A 34 20.24 -21.02 13.60
CA LEU A 34 18.99 -20.99 12.79
C LEU A 34 17.82 -20.28 13.48
N ALA A 35 17.91 -19.97 14.76
CA ALA A 35 16.84 -19.28 15.50
C ALA A 35 16.80 -17.76 15.26
N GLY A 36 17.74 -17.21 14.48
CA GLY A 36 17.90 -15.78 14.23
C GLY A 36 17.14 -15.24 13.00
N CYS A 37 16.34 -16.02 12.28
CA CYS A 37 15.60 -15.55 11.13
C CYS A 37 14.24 -14.95 11.53
N GLY A 38 14.23 -13.61 11.76
CA GLY A 38 13.16 -12.75 11.26
C GLY A 38 11.88 -12.62 12.04
N GLY A 39 11.94 -12.08 13.24
CA GLY A 39 10.77 -11.44 13.86
C GLY A 39 10.72 -9.95 13.57
N GLY A 40 10.61 -9.52 12.32
CA GLY A 40 10.21 -8.14 12.02
C GLY A 40 8.80 -7.92 12.59
N ALA A 41 8.60 -6.86 13.39
CA ALA A 41 7.27 -6.52 13.89
C ALA A 41 6.29 -6.39 12.72
N THR A 42 5.14 -7.06 12.79
CA THR A 42 4.10 -6.95 11.78
C THR A 42 3.65 -5.50 11.69
N PRO A 43 3.59 -4.88 10.51
CA PRO A 43 3.15 -3.50 10.39
C PRO A 43 1.69 -3.35 10.85
N THR A 44 1.39 -2.25 11.53
CA THR A 44 0.02 -1.89 11.87
C THR A 44 -0.73 -1.49 10.61
N THR A 45 -1.91 -2.07 10.42
CA THR A 45 -2.76 -1.78 9.27
C THR A 45 -3.71 -0.62 9.58
N PHE A 46 -3.71 0.38 8.72
CA PHE A 46 -4.57 1.57 8.79
C PHE A 46 -5.54 1.61 7.62
N ASP A 47 -6.69 2.21 7.83
CA ASP A 47 -7.69 2.46 6.80
C ASP A 47 -7.88 3.96 6.57
N LEU A 48 -8.46 4.34 5.44
CA LEU A 48 -8.83 5.70 5.10
C LEU A 48 -10.30 5.96 5.45
N SER A 49 -10.64 7.19 5.77
CA SER A 49 -12.01 7.57 6.12
C SER A 49 -12.73 8.30 4.97
N ALA A 50 -14.05 8.19 4.95
CA ALA A 50 -14.90 8.98 4.04
C ALA A 50 -15.53 10.14 4.80
N PRO A 51 -15.32 11.40 4.39
CA PRO A 51 -15.97 12.56 5.00
C PRO A 51 -17.49 12.45 4.99
N SER A 52 -18.13 12.84 6.08
CA SER A 52 -19.59 12.86 6.20
C SER A 52 -20.17 14.23 6.59
N ASN A 53 -19.39 15.09 7.25
CA ASN A 53 -19.83 16.34 7.85
C ASN A 53 -19.33 17.58 7.07
N PHE A 54 -19.67 17.72 5.81
CA PHE A 54 -19.23 18.86 5.00
C PHE A 54 -20.39 19.66 4.37
N GLY A 55 -21.57 19.55 4.97
CA GLY A 55 -22.77 20.24 4.54
C GLY A 55 -23.45 19.59 3.32
N ARG A 56 -24.69 20.01 3.05
CA ARG A 56 -25.44 19.50 1.89
C ARG A 56 -24.80 20.02 0.60
N VAL A 57 -24.44 19.09 -0.25
CA VAL A 57 -24.02 19.37 -1.62
C VAL A 57 -25.23 19.19 -2.52
N GLY A 58 -25.57 20.18 -3.35
CA GLY A 58 -26.72 20.09 -4.29
C GLY A 58 -26.56 18.83 -5.17
N GLY A 59 -27.62 18.03 -5.30
CA GLY A 59 -27.59 16.79 -6.06
C GLY A 59 -27.57 17.01 -7.57
N SER A 60 -26.69 16.34 -8.30
CA SER A 60 -26.86 16.10 -9.73
C SER A 60 -27.92 15.03 -9.94
N ARG A 61 -28.67 15.11 -11.05
CA ARG A 61 -29.54 14.01 -11.49
C ARG A 61 -28.80 12.98 -12.34
N ALA A 62 -27.56 13.28 -12.73
CA ALA A 62 -26.75 12.41 -13.57
C ALA A 62 -26.31 11.16 -12.79
N VAL A 63 -26.42 10.02 -13.43
CA VAL A 63 -25.90 8.75 -12.94
C VAL A 63 -24.39 8.71 -13.23
N MET A 64 -23.58 8.57 -12.19
CA MET A 64 -22.14 8.60 -12.28
C MET A 64 -21.51 7.27 -11.88
N VAL A 65 -20.57 6.77 -12.68
CA VAL A 65 -19.67 5.69 -12.29
C VAL A 65 -18.33 6.27 -11.89
N VAL A 66 -17.85 5.90 -10.72
CA VAL A 66 -16.50 6.23 -10.25
C VAL A 66 -15.56 5.11 -10.68
N ALA A 67 -14.73 5.36 -11.68
CA ALA A 67 -13.72 4.42 -12.11
C ALA A 67 -12.65 4.24 -11.03
N GLN A 68 -11.97 3.09 -11.03
CA GLN A 68 -10.82 2.90 -10.17
C GLN A 68 -9.74 3.93 -10.54
N PRO A 69 -9.20 4.69 -9.58
CA PRO A 69 -8.13 5.64 -9.82
C PRO A 69 -6.91 4.99 -10.47
N THR A 70 -6.29 5.67 -11.41
CA THR A 70 -4.96 5.32 -11.91
C THR A 70 -3.89 5.90 -11.00
N ALA A 71 -2.75 5.22 -10.93
CA ALA A 71 -1.59 5.69 -10.21
C ALA A 71 -0.32 5.10 -10.83
N VAL A 72 0.83 5.76 -10.64
CA VAL A 72 2.12 5.14 -10.92
C VAL A 72 2.37 3.98 -9.97
N GLN A 73 3.14 2.99 -10.38
CA GLN A 73 3.35 1.75 -9.62
C GLN A 73 3.80 1.97 -8.17
N ALA A 74 4.61 2.98 -7.91
CA ALA A 74 5.05 3.30 -6.55
C ALA A 74 3.90 3.70 -5.62
N LEU A 75 2.85 4.36 -6.16
CA LEU A 75 1.64 4.74 -5.44
C LEU A 75 0.55 3.66 -5.47
N ASP A 76 0.68 2.67 -6.37
CA ASP A 76 -0.25 1.55 -6.48
C ASP A 76 0.18 0.42 -5.54
N SER A 77 0.23 0.70 -4.26
CA SER A 77 0.63 -0.21 -3.20
C SER A 77 -0.11 0.09 -1.89
N ASP A 78 0.02 -0.79 -0.92
CA ASP A 78 -0.46 -0.64 0.45
C ASP A 78 0.54 0.07 1.38
N ARG A 79 1.65 0.57 0.84
CA ARG A 79 2.72 1.16 1.65
C ARG A 79 2.49 2.62 1.97
N VAL A 80 2.90 3.02 3.19
CA VAL A 80 2.92 4.43 3.59
C VAL A 80 4.23 5.06 3.09
N ILE A 81 4.11 5.97 2.13
CA ILE A 81 5.23 6.51 1.36
C ILE A 81 5.74 7.80 1.98
N VAL A 82 7.06 7.91 2.08
CA VAL A 82 7.79 9.13 2.42
C VAL A 82 8.65 9.51 1.22
N LYS A 83 8.56 10.76 0.78
CA LYS A 83 9.35 11.32 -0.31
C LYS A 83 10.31 12.36 0.25
N ASP A 84 11.58 12.23 -0.06
CA ASP A 84 12.58 13.22 0.36
C ASP A 84 12.74 14.38 -0.65
N SER A 85 13.60 15.34 -0.32
CA SER A 85 13.88 16.52 -1.15
C SER A 85 14.57 16.18 -2.47
N THR A 86 15.20 15.01 -2.59
CA THR A 86 15.85 14.54 -3.82
C THR A 86 14.87 13.81 -4.74
N GLY A 87 13.64 13.52 -4.26
CA GLY A 87 12.63 12.73 -4.95
C GLY A 87 12.72 11.23 -4.65
N ALA A 88 13.66 10.78 -3.80
CA ALA A 88 13.74 9.38 -3.40
C ALA A 88 12.54 9.00 -2.53
N LEU A 89 12.04 7.78 -2.75
CA LEU A 89 10.91 7.22 -2.03
C LEU A 89 11.40 6.20 -1.02
N SER A 90 10.89 6.31 0.20
CA SER A 90 11.04 5.33 1.27
C SER A 90 9.67 4.98 1.86
N PHE A 91 9.63 3.97 2.73
CA PHE A 91 8.40 3.47 3.30
C PHE A 91 8.48 3.44 4.83
N ILE A 92 7.37 3.72 5.51
CA ILE A 92 7.26 3.55 6.95
C ILE A 92 7.01 2.06 7.21
N GLY A 93 8.03 1.32 7.65
CA GLY A 93 7.96 -0.14 7.82
C GLY A 93 7.01 -0.62 8.91
N SER A 94 6.66 0.25 9.87
CA SER A 94 5.73 -0.06 10.98
C SER A 94 4.26 0.15 10.62
N ALA A 95 3.93 0.65 9.41
CA ALA A 95 2.57 0.98 8.99
C ALA A 95 2.31 0.54 7.55
N GLN A 96 1.07 0.10 7.31
CA GLN A 96 0.56 -0.21 5.97
C GLN A 96 -0.91 0.17 5.86
N TRP A 97 -1.39 0.35 4.65
CA TRP A 97 -2.81 0.54 4.37
C TRP A 97 -3.54 -0.80 4.31
N ALA A 98 -4.88 -0.77 4.55
CA ALA A 98 -5.74 -1.96 4.52
C ALA A 98 -5.88 -2.57 3.11
N ASP A 99 -5.64 -1.78 2.07
CA ASP A 99 -5.63 -2.19 0.66
C ASP A 99 -4.72 -1.23 -0.13
N ARG A 100 -4.54 -1.49 -1.44
CA ARG A 100 -3.82 -0.60 -2.35
C ARG A 100 -4.49 0.76 -2.41
N ILE A 101 -3.71 1.82 -2.42
CA ILE A 101 -4.20 3.21 -2.38
C ILE A 101 -5.30 3.50 -3.43
N PRO A 102 -5.19 3.07 -4.72
CA PRO A 102 -6.27 3.32 -5.68
C PRO A 102 -7.61 2.68 -5.29
N ALA A 103 -7.59 1.48 -4.73
CA ALA A 103 -8.81 0.79 -4.28
C ALA A 103 -9.45 1.51 -3.08
N LEU A 104 -8.65 1.92 -2.09
CA LEU A 104 -9.13 2.68 -0.94
C LEU A 104 -9.69 4.04 -1.36
N VAL A 105 -8.96 4.77 -2.20
CA VAL A 105 -9.42 6.08 -2.70
C VAL A 105 -10.75 5.96 -3.45
N GLN A 106 -10.92 4.94 -4.32
CA GLN A 106 -12.19 4.68 -5.00
C GLN A 106 -13.32 4.45 -4.00
N ALA A 107 -13.11 3.54 -3.04
CA ALA A 107 -14.13 3.20 -2.04
C ALA A 107 -14.53 4.44 -1.22
N ARG A 108 -13.55 5.25 -0.77
CA ARG A 108 -13.81 6.47 0.02
C ARG A 108 -14.44 7.57 -0.81
N LEU A 109 -14.10 7.68 -2.09
CA LEU A 109 -14.72 8.63 -3.00
C LEU A 109 -16.20 8.31 -3.22
N ILE A 110 -16.55 7.05 -3.49
CA ILE A 110 -17.94 6.60 -3.61
C ILE A 110 -18.71 6.90 -2.31
N GLN A 111 -18.21 6.50 -1.16
CA GLN A 111 -18.82 6.78 0.14
C GLN A 111 -18.99 8.28 0.41
N THR A 112 -18.02 9.11 -0.01
CA THR A 112 -18.12 10.56 0.17
C THR A 112 -19.24 11.15 -0.69
N PHE A 113 -19.42 10.66 -1.92
CA PHE A 113 -20.59 11.03 -2.76
C PHE A 113 -21.90 10.58 -2.13
N GLU A 114 -21.97 9.37 -1.60
CA GLU A 114 -23.14 8.84 -0.90
C GLU A 114 -23.49 9.68 0.33
N ASN A 115 -22.47 10.08 1.11
CA ASN A 115 -22.64 10.95 2.28
C ASN A 115 -23.11 12.39 1.89
N ALA A 116 -22.74 12.86 0.71
CA ALA A 116 -23.02 14.22 0.23
C ALA A 116 -24.38 14.36 -0.41
N SER A 117 -24.86 13.32 -1.06
CA SER A 117 -26.11 13.33 -1.82
C SER A 117 -27.07 12.29 -1.26
N ARG A 118 -28.35 12.56 -1.42
CA ARG A 118 -29.35 11.53 -1.20
C ARG A 118 -29.21 10.49 -2.30
N ILE A 119 -28.46 9.47 -2.01
CA ILE A 119 -28.34 8.13 -2.60
C ILE A 119 -29.02 7.90 -3.96
N GLY A 120 -28.33 7.32 -4.89
CA GLY A 120 -28.89 6.62 -6.03
C GLY A 120 -28.23 6.90 -7.37
N SER A 121 -27.28 7.84 -7.42
CA SER A 121 -26.68 8.24 -8.69
C SER A 121 -25.16 8.00 -8.80
N VAL A 122 -24.56 7.34 -7.82
CA VAL A 122 -23.11 7.04 -7.85
C VAL A 122 -22.86 5.58 -7.52
N SER A 123 -22.01 4.93 -8.31
CA SER A 123 -21.63 3.53 -8.09
C SER A 123 -20.21 3.25 -8.57
N GLY A 124 -19.68 2.11 -8.18
CA GLY A 124 -18.45 1.54 -8.75
C GLY A 124 -18.70 0.85 -10.10
N PRO A 125 -17.63 0.47 -10.81
CA PRO A 125 -17.71 -0.31 -12.05
C PRO A 125 -18.38 -1.68 -11.82
N GLY A 126 -18.97 -2.23 -12.90
CA GLY A 126 -19.54 -3.59 -12.89
C GLY A 126 -20.96 -3.70 -12.37
N GLN A 127 -21.58 -2.63 -11.91
CA GLN A 127 -23.02 -2.61 -11.62
C GLN A 127 -23.81 -2.45 -12.92
N ARG A 128 -24.99 -3.09 -13.02
CA ARG A 128 -25.87 -3.01 -14.21
C ARG A 128 -26.66 -1.70 -14.20
N ILE A 129 -25.97 -0.61 -14.45
CA ILE A 129 -26.55 0.74 -14.58
C ILE A 129 -26.09 1.34 -15.90
N ASN A 130 -26.88 2.26 -16.46
CA ASN A 130 -26.48 3.07 -17.60
C ASN A 130 -26.00 4.42 -17.07
N PRO A 131 -24.68 4.69 -16.97
CA PRO A 131 -24.20 5.96 -16.48
C PRO A 131 -24.34 7.05 -17.54
N ASP A 132 -24.59 8.28 -17.09
CA ASP A 132 -24.49 9.48 -17.93
C ASP A 132 -23.05 9.95 -18.06
N VAL A 133 -22.29 9.79 -16.96
CA VAL A 133 -20.90 10.24 -16.86
C VAL A 133 -20.05 9.26 -16.07
N GLN A 134 -18.76 9.28 -16.35
CA GLN A 134 -17.73 8.55 -15.61
C GLN A 134 -16.79 9.54 -14.94
N LEU A 135 -16.51 9.35 -13.66
CA LEU A 135 -15.48 10.07 -12.95
C LEU A 135 -14.19 9.26 -13.00
N ASN A 136 -13.21 9.76 -13.74
CA ASN A 136 -11.86 9.19 -13.83
C ASN A 136 -10.94 10.04 -12.99
N THR A 137 -10.14 9.37 -12.12
CA THR A 137 -9.17 10.04 -11.26
C THR A 137 -7.78 9.46 -11.45
N ASP A 138 -6.77 10.30 -11.27
CA ASP A 138 -5.37 9.95 -11.35
C ASP A 138 -4.66 10.46 -10.09
N ILE A 139 -4.09 9.56 -9.30
CA ILE A 139 -3.38 9.86 -8.06
C ILE A 139 -1.95 10.26 -8.43
N ARG A 140 -1.63 11.54 -8.29
CA ARG A 140 -0.33 12.11 -8.61
C ARG A 140 0.63 12.11 -7.43
N SER A 141 0.10 12.31 -6.23
CA SER A 141 0.86 12.30 -4.99
C SER A 141 0.00 11.73 -3.86
N PHE A 142 0.58 10.86 -3.05
CA PHE A 142 0.01 10.33 -1.82
C PHE A 142 1.15 9.92 -0.90
N ASN A 143 1.81 10.91 -0.29
CA ASN A 143 3.04 10.69 0.46
C ASN A 143 3.25 11.73 1.56
N ILE A 144 4.13 11.42 2.50
CA ILE A 144 4.71 12.41 3.40
C ILE A 144 5.92 13.05 2.70
N ASP A 145 5.96 14.35 2.65
CA ASP A 145 7.13 15.14 2.28
C ASP A 145 8.05 15.21 3.50
N ALA A 146 9.23 14.55 3.42
CA ALA A 146 10.14 14.44 4.55
C ALA A 146 10.77 15.79 4.93
N ALA A 147 10.95 16.71 3.95
CA ALA A 147 11.57 18.00 4.20
C ALA A 147 10.67 18.93 5.03
N SER A 148 9.37 18.87 4.80
CA SER A 148 8.38 19.71 5.49
C SER A 148 7.59 18.98 6.59
N GLY A 149 7.72 17.64 6.70
CA GLY A 149 6.90 16.84 7.61
C GLY A 149 5.40 16.91 7.26
N THR A 150 5.06 17.06 5.99
CA THR A 150 3.70 17.36 5.53
C THR A 150 3.16 16.21 4.68
N ALA A 151 1.94 15.77 4.96
CA ALA A 151 1.18 14.88 4.09
C ALA A 151 0.75 15.65 2.84
N VAL A 152 1.03 15.09 1.67
CA VAL A 152 0.69 15.65 0.36
C VAL A 152 -0.20 14.68 -0.38
N VAL A 153 -1.42 15.12 -0.73
CA VAL A 153 -2.35 14.37 -1.58
C VAL A 153 -2.71 15.23 -2.79
N GLU A 154 -2.44 14.72 -3.98
CA GLU A 154 -2.79 15.37 -5.25
C GLU A 154 -3.51 14.38 -6.16
N ILE A 155 -4.71 14.75 -6.61
CA ILE A 155 -5.55 13.93 -7.48
C ILE A 155 -6.08 14.78 -8.63
N THR A 156 -5.82 14.35 -9.86
CA THR A 156 -6.51 14.90 -11.03
C THR A 156 -7.82 14.15 -11.21
N ALA A 157 -8.93 14.88 -11.34
CA ALA A 157 -10.24 14.31 -11.64
C ALA A 157 -10.75 14.82 -12.99
N LYS A 158 -11.39 13.90 -13.75
CA LYS A 158 -11.98 14.16 -15.06
C LYS A 158 -13.40 13.60 -15.08
N ILE A 159 -14.37 14.40 -15.48
CA ILE A 159 -15.71 13.93 -15.79
C ILE A 159 -15.78 13.69 -17.31
N VAL A 160 -16.09 12.47 -17.68
CA VAL A 160 -16.17 12.00 -19.06
C VAL A 160 -17.60 11.60 -19.34
N GLY A 161 -18.18 12.08 -20.43
CA GLY A 161 -19.50 11.64 -20.89
C GLY A 161 -19.42 10.18 -21.33
N ASP A 162 -20.24 9.30 -20.75
CA ASP A 162 -20.16 7.86 -20.99
C ASP A 162 -20.42 7.51 -22.47
N GLN A 163 -21.48 8.05 -23.05
CA GLN A 163 -21.81 7.77 -24.46
C GLN A 163 -20.87 8.45 -25.47
N THR A 164 -20.25 9.58 -25.10
CA THR A 164 -19.47 10.40 -26.04
C THR A 164 -17.95 10.19 -25.91
N GLY A 165 -17.50 9.62 -24.79
CA GLY A 165 -16.09 9.53 -24.46
C GLY A 165 -15.38 10.89 -24.30
N ARG A 166 -16.13 12.02 -24.31
CA ARG A 166 -15.54 13.36 -24.23
C ARG A 166 -15.33 13.79 -22.80
N ILE A 167 -14.16 14.35 -22.52
CA ILE A 167 -13.90 15.02 -21.24
C ILE A 167 -14.73 16.30 -21.20
N GLN A 168 -15.67 16.34 -20.26
CA GLN A 168 -16.52 17.51 -20.04
C GLN A 168 -15.86 18.52 -19.11
N ARG A 169 -15.20 18.03 -18.06
CA ARG A 169 -14.48 18.84 -17.07
C ARG A 169 -13.25 18.09 -16.57
N ALA A 170 -12.19 18.83 -16.22
CA ALA A 170 -10.99 18.30 -15.59
C ALA A 170 -10.44 19.31 -14.58
N ARG A 171 -9.92 18.82 -13.43
CA ARG A 171 -9.32 19.67 -12.41
C ARG A 171 -8.31 18.86 -11.58
N LEU A 172 -7.24 19.53 -11.16
CA LEU A 172 -6.31 19.04 -10.14
C LEU A 172 -6.79 19.52 -8.76
N PHE A 173 -6.84 18.59 -7.82
CA PHE A 173 -7.13 18.84 -6.41
C PHE A 173 -5.89 18.51 -5.60
N SER A 174 -5.57 19.34 -4.61
CA SER A 174 -4.38 19.15 -3.79
C SER A 174 -4.66 19.59 -2.36
N ALA A 175 -4.19 18.79 -1.39
CA ALA A 175 -4.20 19.16 0.01
C ALA A 175 -2.86 18.87 0.65
N ARG A 176 -2.49 19.72 1.62
CA ARG A 176 -1.27 19.60 2.42
C ARG A 176 -1.62 19.73 3.90
N VAL A 177 -1.25 18.72 4.70
CA VAL A 177 -1.59 18.66 6.13
C VAL A 177 -0.33 18.31 6.92
N PRO A 178 0.07 19.08 7.94
CA PRO A 178 1.20 18.72 8.80
C PRO A 178 0.99 17.35 9.44
N ALA A 179 2.02 16.50 9.40
CA ALA A 179 1.95 15.14 9.95
C ALA A 179 2.14 15.11 11.48
N GLY A 180 2.70 16.18 12.06
CA GLY A 180 3.07 16.22 13.48
C GLY A 180 4.27 15.31 13.78
N ALA A 181 4.14 14.00 13.54
CA ALA A 181 5.23 13.04 13.59
C ALA A 181 5.29 12.25 12.28
N VAL A 182 6.50 11.91 11.82
CA VAL A 182 6.71 11.05 10.63
C VAL A 182 6.87 9.59 11.11
N ASP A 183 5.91 9.12 11.87
CA ASP A 183 5.74 7.72 12.29
C ASP A 183 4.48 7.10 11.64
N GLY A 184 4.22 5.82 11.90
CA GLY A 184 3.07 5.14 11.32
C GLY A 184 1.74 5.85 11.59
N PRO A 185 1.34 6.08 12.86
CA PRO A 185 0.08 6.74 13.21
C PRO A 185 0.01 8.20 12.75
N GLY A 186 1.07 9.00 12.95
CA GLY A 186 1.10 10.41 12.58
C GLY A 186 0.98 10.61 11.07
N ALA A 187 1.73 9.85 10.29
CA ALA A 187 1.71 9.90 8.84
C ALA A 187 0.36 9.46 8.26
N THR A 188 -0.18 8.34 8.72
CA THR A 188 -1.45 7.81 8.20
C THR A 188 -2.62 8.73 8.53
N GLN A 189 -2.66 9.29 9.74
CA GLN A 189 -3.69 10.27 10.12
C GLN A 189 -3.61 11.57 9.31
N ALA A 190 -2.39 12.06 9.01
CA ALA A 190 -2.22 13.26 8.21
C ALA A 190 -2.63 13.03 6.75
N LEU A 191 -2.29 11.88 6.17
CA LEU A 191 -2.69 11.49 4.82
C LEU A 191 -4.22 11.32 4.72
N ASP A 192 -4.85 10.73 5.73
CA ASP A 192 -6.31 10.60 5.80
C ASP A 192 -7.01 11.96 5.84
N ARG A 193 -6.50 12.90 6.66
CA ARG A 193 -7.02 14.28 6.70
C ARG A 193 -6.82 15.00 5.36
N ALA A 194 -5.67 14.85 4.73
CA ALA A 194 -5.40 15.47 3.43
C ALA A 194 -6.31 14.89 2.34
N LEU A 195 -6.46 13.56 2.30
CA LEU A 195 -7.40 12.92 1.37
C LEU A 195 -8.84 13.41 1.60
N SER A 196 -9.28 13.47 2.85
CA SER A 196 -10.63 13.94 3.20
C SER A 196 -10.92 15.34 2.64
N GLN A 197 -9.95 16.25 2.68
CA GLN A 197 -10.09 17.59 2.07
C GLN A 197 -10.26 17.48 0.55
N VAL A 198 -9.42 16.70 -0.12
CA VAL A 198 -9.48 16.48 -1.58
C VAL A 198 -10.80 15.85 -2.00
N LEU A 199 -11.27 14.82 -1.27
CA LEU A 199 -12.54 14.15 -1.57
C LEU A 199 -13.74 15.11 -1.49
N VAL A 200 -13.80 15.95 -0.46
CA VAL A 200 -14.86 16.97 -0.31
C VAL A 200 -14.83 17.96 -1.47
N GLU A 201 -13.66 18.41 -1.91
CA GLU A 201 -13.52 19.31 -3.03
C GLU A 201 -13.94 18.65 -4.35
N ILE A 202 -13.56 17.40 -4.60
CA ILE A 202 -13.96 16.64 -5.79
C ILE A 202 -15.50 16.52 -5.81
N VAL A 203 -16.12 16.10 -4.71
CA VAL A 203 -17.57 15.93 -4.62
C VAL A 203 -18.30 17.25 -4.86
N ARG A 204 -17.82 18.39 -4.33
CA ARG A 204 -18.38 19.71 -4.57
C ARG A 204 -18.24 20.16 -6.02
N TRP A 205 -17.14 19.84 -6.66
CA TRP A 205 -16.88 20.21 -8.05
C TRP A 205 -17.61 19.32 -9.05
N ALA A 206 -17.85 18.05 -8.76
CA ALA A 206 -18.45 17.08 -9.68
C ALA A 206 -19.97 17.20 -9.85
N ARG A 207 -20.58 18.20 -9.26
CA ARG A 207 -22.03 18.49 -9.38
C ARG A 207 -22.45 18.88 -10.78
#